data_9de6668e62dc2f5bde12c918c2fc337b
#
_entry.id   9de6668e62dc2f5bde12c918c2fc337b
#
_cell.length_a   1.000
_cell.length_b   1.000
_cell.length_c   1.000
_cell.angle_alpha   90.00
_cell.angle_beta   90.00
_cell.angle_gamma   90.00
#
_symmetry.space_group_name_H-M   'P 1'
#
loop_
_entity.id
_entity.type
_entity.pdbx_description
1 polymer ?
#
loop_
_entity_poly.entity_id
_entity_poly.type
_entity_poly.pdbx_seq_one_letter_code
_entity_poly.pdbx_strand_id
1 'polypeptide(L)'
;MIGLVFDISGSNVYYGAGGGGGVYTNGNGGSGGQGGGGNGGHYGQSGKINQGSNATGFGSGGGGGGYTYAGGTGSGGIVIIRYPGSQRGSGGTVTTSGGFTRHTFQSAGSSGTFTA
;
A
#
# COMPACT_ATOMS: atom_id res chain seq x y z
N MET A 1 -9.85 -6.41 -2.58
CA MET A 1 -10.50 -5.59 -1.51
C MET A 1 -9.98 -4.18 -1.62
N ILE A 2 -10.85 -3.19 -1.71
CA ILE A 2 -10.52 -1.75 -1.73
C ILE A 2 -9.94 -1.36 -0.36
N GLY A 3 -8.87 -0.55 -0.36
CA GLY A 3 -8.32 0.03 0.88
C GLY A 3 -9.28 1.03 1.53
N LEU A 4 -9.01 1.37 2.77
CA LEU A 4 -9.73 2.43 3.48
C LEU A 4 -9.14 3.79 3.12
N VAL A 5 -10.00 4.78 2.90
CA VAL A 5 -9.58 6.14 2.57
C VAL A 5 -9.52 7.02 3.80
N PHE A 6 -8.40 7.76 3.97
CA PHE A 6 -8.23 8.75 5.02
C PHE A 6 -7.55 10.01 4.46
N ASP A 7 -7.84 11.16 5.05
CA ASP A 7 -7.25 12.45 4.71
C ASP A 7 -6.10 12.88 5.66
N ILE A 8 -5.68 11.99 6.53
CA ILE A 8 -4.68 12.28 7.57
C ILE A 8 -3.36 12.84 7.00
N SER A 9 -2.99 12.43 5.79
CA SER A 9 -1.81 12.93 5.08
C SER A 9 -1.96 14.34 4.50
N GLY A 10 -3.16 14.89 4.51
CA GLY A 10 -3.52 16.18 3.91
C GLY A 10 -4.28 16.06 2.59
N SER A 11 -4.41 14.85 2.06
CA SER A 11 -5.24 14.51 0.91
C SER A 11 -5.82 13.11 1.10
N ASN A 12 -6.89 12.79 0.37
CA ASN A 12 -7.50 11.47 0.43
C ASN A 12 -6.56 10.41 -0.16
N VAL A 13 -6.13 9.49 0.67
CA VAL A 13 -5.26 8.36 0.28
C VAL A 13 -5.91 7.05 0.74
N TYR A 14 -5.86 6.03 -0.12
CA TYR A 14 -6.29 4.68 0.22
C TYR A 14 -5.16 3.90 0.89
N TYR A 15 -5.46 3.21 1.98
CA TYR A 15 -4.53 2.39 2.77
C TYR A 15 -5.04 0.96 2.90
N GLY A 16 -4.14 -0.02 2.88
CA GLY A 16 -4.49 -1.41 3.16
C GLY A 16 -5.32 -2.11 2.10
N ALA A 17 -5.06 -1.85 0.82
CA ALA A 17 -5.75 -2.53 -0.27
C ALA A 17 -5.36 -4.01 -0.37
N GLY A 18 -6.32 -4.87 -0.67
CA GLY A 18 -6.08 -6.31 -0.87
C GLY A 18 -5.48 -6.61 -2.24
N GLY A 19 -4.63 -7.63 -2.32
CA GLY A 19 -4.16 -8.16 -3.59
C GLY A 19 -5.24 -8.97 -4.33
N GLY A 20 -5.10 -9.08 -5.65
CA GLY A 20 -5.92 -9.95 -6.50
C GLY A 20 -5.48 -11.40 -6.41
N GLY A 21 -6.41 -12.34 -6.52
CA GLY A 21 -6.10 -13.77 -6.59
C GLY A 21 -5.48 -14.16 -7.92
N GLY A 22 -4.47 -15.03 -7.90
CA GLY A 22 -3.98 -15.71 -9.11
C GLY A 22 -4.89 -16.86 -9.51
N VAL A 23 -4.70 -17.40 -10.71
CA VAL A 23 -5.48 -18.52 -11.23
C VAL A 23 -4.62 -19.77 -11.43
N TYR A 24 -5.18 -20.93 -11.11
CA TYR A 24 -4.50 -22.22 -11.30
C TYR A 24 -4.74 -22.79 -12.70
N THR A 25 -5.92 -22.63 -13.24
CA THR A 25 -6.30 -23.07 -14.59
C THR A 25 -6.31 -21.91 -15.58
N ASN A 26 -6.44 -22.18 -16.87
CA ASN A 26 -6.51 -21.16 -17.91
C ASN A 26 -7.53 -20.05 -17.53
N GLY A 27 -7.08 -18.81 -17.40
CA GLY A 27 -7.93 -17.70 -17.00
C GLY A 27 -7.17 -16.44 -16.63
N ASN A 28 -7.92 -15.44 -16.24
CA ASN A 28 -7.41 -14.14 -15.81
C ASN A 28 -7.35 -14.08 -14.28
N GLY A 29 -6.22 -13.61 -13.76
CA GLY A 29 -6.09 -13.26 -12.36
C GLY A 29 -7.00 -12.09 -11.98
N GLY A 30 -7.35 -12.02 -10.70
CA GLY A 30 -8.14 -10.94 -10.14
C GLY A 30 -7.38 -9.63 -10.07
N SER A 31 -8.09 -8.51 -10.21
CA SER A 31 -7.49 -7.18 -10.02
C SER A 31 -7.19 -6.92 -8.55
N GLY A 32 -6.11 -6.23 -8.28
CA GLY A 32 -5.83 -5.66 -6.97
C GLY A 32 -6.83 -4.59 -6.58
N GLY A 33 -6.99 -4.39 -5.28
CA GLY A 33 -7.89 -3.37 -4.74
C GLY A 33 -7.36 -1.95 -4.97
N GLN A 34 -8.27 -1.00 -5.07
CA GLN A 34 -7.92 0.43 -5.13
C GLN A 34 -7.14 0.83 -3.86
N GLY A 35 -6.03 1.51 -4.05
CA GLY A 35 -5.08 1.85 -2.99
C GLY A 35 -3.75 1.12 -3.14
N GLY A 36 -3.51 0.52 -4.30
CA GLY A 36 -2.23 -0.08 -4.66
C GLY A 36 -2.09 -1.57 -4.34
N GLY A 37 -3.19 -2.31 -4.26
CA GLY A 37 -3.14 -3.77 -4.22
C GLY A 37 -2.58 -4.35 -5.53
N GLY A 38 -1.72 -5.36 -5.43
CA GLY A 38 -1.13 -6.04 -6.60
C GLY A 38 -2.15 -6.89 -7.35
N ASN A 39 -2.07 -6.91 -8.69
CA ASN A 39 -2.93 -7.77 -9.51
C ASN A 39 -2.49 -9.23 -9.43
N GLY A 40 -3.44 -10.14 -9.46
CA GLY A 40 -3.17 -11.57 -9.57
C GLY A 40 -2.64 -11.97 -10.94
N GLY A 41 -1.79 -12.99 -10.95
CA GLY A 41 -1.22 -13.56 -12.17
C GLY A 41 -2.26 -14.31 -13.00
N HIS A 42 -2.12 -14.18 -14.30
CA HIS A 42 -2.90 -14.92 -15.29
C HIS A 42 -2.26 -16.29 -15.54
N TYR A 43 -2.97 -17.20 -16.21
CA TYR A 43 -2.39 -18.44 -16.73
C TYR A 43 -3.05 -18.84 -18.05
N GLY A 44 -2.24 -19.34 -18.99
CA GLY A 44 -2.73 -19.76 -20.33
C GLY A 44 -3.25 -18.62 -21.20
N GLN A 45 -3.04 -17.38 -20.83
CA GLN A 45 -3.48 -16.19 -21.57
C GLN A 45 -2.29 -15.58 -22.33
N SER A 46 -2.36 -15.57 -23.65
CA SER A 46 -1.30 -14.99 -24.50
C SER A 46 -1.13 -13.51 -24.22
N GLY A 47 0.13 -13.07 -24.06
CA GLY A 47 0.47 -11.67 -23.79
C GLY A 47 0.15 -11.17 -22.37
N LYS A 48 -0.25 -12.06 -21.45
CA LYS A 48 -0.54 -11.72 -20.06
C LYS A 48 0.59 -12.16 -19.12
N ILE A 49 0.72 -11.45 -17.99
CA ILE A 49 1.74 -11.76 -16.99
C ILE A 49 1.20 -12.81 -16.04
N ASN A 50 1.96 -13.91 -15.86
CA ASN A 50 1.58 -15.02 -15.01
C ASN A 50 1.96 -14.81 -13.53
N GLN A 51 2.95 -13.97 -13.26
CA GLN A 51 3.31 -13.59 -11.89
C GLN A 51 2.30 -12.64 -11.28
N GLY A 52 2.12 -12.72 -9.97
CA GLY A 52 1.39 -11.70 -9.22
C GLY A 52 2.18 -10.40 -9.19
N SER A 53 1.50 -9.26 -9.29
CA SER A 53 2.11 -7.95 -9.20
C SER A 53 2.39 -7.56 -7.75
N ASN A 54 3.48 -6.83 -7.53
CA ASN A 54 3.77 -6.23 -6.23
C ASN A 54 2.73 -5.16 -5.87
N ALA A 55 2.46 -4.99 -4.60
CA ALA A 55 1.70 -3.87 -4.10
C ALA A 55 2.48 -2.56 -4.21
N THR A 56 1.77 -1.45 -4.40
CA THR A 56 2.34 -0.10 -4.50
C THR A 56 1.82 0.86 -3.44
N GLY A 57 0.66 0.59 -2.86
CA GLY A 57 0.07 1.43 -1.81
C GLY A 57 0.46 0.99 -0.40
N PHE A 58 0.39 1.90 0.56
CA PHE A 58 0.77 1.64 1.95
C PHE A 58 -0.05 0.53 2.61
N GLY A 59 0.63 -0.47 3.18
CA GLY A 59 0.01 -1.61 3.85
C GLY A 59 -0.80 -2.51 2.93
N SER A 60 -0.58 -2.44 1.63
CA SER A 60 -1.35 -3.19 0.63
C SER A 60 -0.75 -4.57 0.36
N GLY A 61 -1.61 -5.52 -0.01
CA GLY A 61 -1.22 -6.88 -0.34
C GLY A 61 -0.77 -7.04 -1.79
N GLY A 62 0.26 -7.87 -2.02
CA GLY A 62 0.66 -8.31 -3.36
C GLY A 62 -0.36 -9.28 -3.98
N GLY A 63 -0.37 -9.40 -5.29
CA GLY A 63 -1.23 -10.34 -6.01
C GLY A 63 -0.74 -11.79 -5.92
N GLY A 64 -1.65 -12.75 -5.98
CA GLY A 64 -1.31 -14.17 -6.08
C GLY A 64 -0.71 -14.51 -7.45
N GLY A 65 0.20 -15.47 -7.51
CA GLY A 65 0.74 -15.99 -8.79
C GLY A 65 -0.27 -16.87 -9.53
N GLY A 66 -0.20 -16.91 -10.85
CA GLY A 66 -0.94 -17.88 -11.66
C GLY A 66 -0.20 -19.22 -11.72
N TYR A 67 -0.91 -20.33 -11.59
CA TYR A 67 -0.37 -21.70 -11.59
C TYR A 67 0.81 -21.84 -10.63
N THR A 68 2.02 -22.09 -11.16
CA THR A 68 3.26 -22.24 -10.36
C THR A 68 4.10 -20.95 -10.28
N TYR A 69 3.60 -19.86 -10.80
CA TYR A 69 4.33 -18.58 -10.79
C TYR A 69 4.25 -17.90 -9.42
N ALA A 70 5.27 -17.11 -9.11
CA ALA A 70 5.35 -16.43 -7.83
C ALA A 70 4.25 -15.37 -7.66
N GLY A 71 3.80 -15.18 -6.45
CA GLY A 71 2.98 -14.03 -6.07
C GLY A 71 3.82 -12.76 -5.96
N GLY A 72 3.16 -11.61 -5.98
CA GLY A 72 3.76 -10.31 -5.72
C GLY A 72 3.99 -10.08 -4.22
N THR A 73 4.90 -9.18 -3.90
CA THR A 73 5.18 -8.75 -2.53
C THR A 73 4.17 -7.72 -2.05
N GLY A 74 3.84 -7.75 -0.77
CA GLY A 74 3.10 -6.67 -0.12
C GLY A 74 3.97 -5.42 0.07
N SER A 75 3.35 -4.29 0.27
CA SER A 75 4.03 -3.01 0.52
C SER A 75 4.16 -2.72 2.02
N GLY A 76 5.14 -1.91 2.38
CA GLY A 76 5.33 -1.43 3.75
C GLY A 76 4.17 -0.57 4.24
N GLY A 77 4.00 -0.49 5.56
CA GLY A 77 3.03 0.38 6.19
C GLY A 77 3.52 1.83 6.30
N ILE A 78 2.67 2.67 6.84
CA ILE A 78 2.95 4.08 7.14
C ILE A 78 2.35 4.43 8.50
N VAL A 79 3.03 5.26 9.27
CA VAL A 79 2.49 5.88 10.48
C VAL A 79 2.47 7.38 10.28
N ILE A 80 1.32 8.01 10.50
CA ILE A 80 1.14 9.46 10.44
C ILE A 80 0.57 9.94 11.75
N ILE A 81 1.26 10.88 12.40
CA ILE A 81 0.79 11.60 13.57
C ILE A 81 0.42 13.01 13.12
N ARG A 82 -0.85 13.39 13.29
CA ARG A 82 -1.35 14.72 12.92
C ARG A 82 -1.95 15.43 14.14
N TYR A 83 -1.62 16.69 14.29
CA TYR A 83 -2.21 17.58 15.30
C TYR A 83 -2.39 19.00 14.76
N PRO A 84 -3.35 19.79 15.29
CA PRO A 84 -3.54 21.17 14.87
C PRO A 84 -2.41 22.06 15.34
N GLY A 85 -2.13 23.10 14.55
CA GLY A 85 -1.15 24.12 14.84
C GLY A 85 0.27 23.82 14.37
N SER A 86 1.21 24.60 14.87
CA SER A 86 2.64 24.52 14.54
C SER A 86 3.30 23.30 15.20
N GLN A 87 4.50 23.00 14.75
CA GLN A 87 5.28 21.86 15.26
C GLN A 87 5.52 21.98 16.77
N ARG A 88 5.18 20.91 17.51
CA ARG A 88 5.39 20.75 18.96
C ARG A 88 6.20 19.51 19.31
N GLY A 89 6.40 18.63 18.35
CA GLY A 89 7.16 17.39 18.52
C GLY A 89 8.24 17.23 17.46
N SER A 90 9.02 16.17 17.58
CA SER A 90 10.08 15.80 16.64
C SER A 90 9.97 14.34 16.23
N GLY A 91 10.62 13.99 15.13
CA GLY A 91 10.68 12.62 14.57
C GLY A 91 9.93 12.49 13.26
N GLY A 92 10.39 11.58 12.43
CA GLY A 92 9.87 11.36 11.09
C GLY A 92 10.09 12.52 10.14
N THR A 93 9.39 12.50 9.01
CA THR A 93 9.35 13.65 8.09
C THR A 93 8.23 14.60 8.55
N VAL A 94 8.58 15.84 8.86
CA VAL A 94 7.65 16.83 9.40
C VAL A 94 7.17 17.78 8.29
N THR A 95 5.84 17.93 8.18
CA THR A 95 5.22 18.90 7.27
C THR A 95 4.14 19.68 8.02
N THR A 96 4.01 20.98 7.73
CA THR A 96 2.96 21.83 8.29
C THR A 96 2.19 22.47 7.15
N SER A 97 0.90 22.19 7.07
CA SER A 97 0.00 22.75 6.05
C SER A 97 -1.45 22.64 6.50
N GLY A 98 -2.31 23.52 5.98
CA GLY A 98 -3.75 23.50 6.26
C GLY A 98 -4.10 23.62 7.75
N GLY A 99 -3.28 24.27 8.56
CA GLY A 99 -3.47 24.38 10.00
C GLY A 99 -3.09 23.16 10.83
N PHE A 100 -2.43 22.16 10.22
CA PHE A 100 -1.98 20.93 10.88
C PHE A 100 -0.49 20.69 10.69
N THR A 101 0.14 20.12 11.70
CA THR A 101 1.48 19.51 11.60
C THR A 101 1.34 18.00 11.52
N ARG A 102 2.11 17.38 10.64
CA ARG A 102 2.16 15.93 10.41
C ARG A 102 3.58 15.41 10.55
N HIS A 103 3.73 14.31 11.27
CA HIS A 103 4.95 13.52 11.33
C HIS A 103 4.69 12.21 10.61
N THR A 104 5.48 11.91 9.59
CA THR A 104 5.30 10.74 8.73
C THR A 104 6.50 9.79 8.83
N PHE A 105 6.22 8.51 9.05
CA PHE A 105 7.20 7.43 9.17
C PHE A 105 6.85 6.35 8.13
N GLN A 106 7.69 6.17 7.11
CA GLN A 106 7.39 5.30 5.95
C GLN A 106 8.35 4.13 5.75
N SER A 107 9.50 4.14 6.39
CA SER A 107 10.53 3.13 6.08
C SER A 107 10.26 1.82 6.80
N ALA A 108 10.14 0.73 6.04
CA ALA A 108 10.16 -0.62 6.60
C ALA A 108 11.48 -0.84 7.33
N GLY A 109 11.41 -1.23 8.59
CA GLY A 109 12.60 -1.53 9.41
C GLY A 109 13.31 -0.32 9.98
N SER A 110 12.84 0.92 9.76
CA SER A 110 13.33 2.08 10.52
C SER A 110 12.47 2.24 11.78
N SER A 111 13.10 2.15 12.93
CA SER A 111 12.50 2.59 14.18
C SER A 111 12.43 4.11 14.18
N GLY A 112 11.31 4.68 13.83
CA GLY A 112 11.06 6.10 14.01
C GLY A 112 10.55 6.36 15.42
N THR A 113 11.10 7.34 16.11
CA THR A 113 10.61 7.78 17.41
C THR A 113 9.94 9.14 17.26
N PHE A 114 8.73 9.25 17.76
CA PHE A 114 8.06 10.54 17.96
C PHE A 114 8.30 10.99 19.40
N THR A 115 8.75 12.23 19.56
CA THR A 115 8.91 12.87 20.86
C THR A 115 8.02 14.12 20.88
N ALA A 116 7.08 14.15 21.83
CA ALA A 116 6.17 15.26 22.03
C ALA A 116 6.83 16.41 22.81
#